data_3166be81e1ead923ddb757cbf9b5c708
#
_entry.id   3166be81e1ead923ddb757cbf9b5c708
#
_cell.length_a   1.000
_cell.length_b   1.000
_cell.length_c   1.000
_cell.angle_alpha   90.00
_cell.angle_beta   90.00
_cell.angle_gamma   90.00
#
_symmetry.space_group_name_H-M   'P 1'
#
loop_
_entity.id
_entity.type
_entity.pdbx_description
1 polymer ?
#
loop_
_entity_poly.entity_id
_entity_poly.type
_entity_poly.pdbx_seq_one_letter_code
_entity_poly.pdbx_strand_id
1 'polypeptide(L)'
;MTQSTAPVGTAVPPAAAAGLDLNLLVALDVLLEEQSVRGAAARLHLSEPAMSRTLGRARKALGDPLLVRAGRQMVPTPYALSLRAEVGAVVERARALFAARGAEDLRSLTRTFTVHGSDSLAALLGPPLLSRAAAEAPGIRLRFLGESHLDAPVLREGTADLEVGVIDSTAPEVRVEPLTVDHMLGAVRAGHPLLSGEMTARRFAEEADHLTVSRRGKLHGPVDEALAELGLRRRVVGSVGSFPSSLFFLRETDLVGLVGSWCRPMTDALGLVTFPVPLDLPPLPIGLAWHPRHDADPAHAWLRGCVRDLMRTRTGMMEA
;
A
#
# COMPACT_ATOMS: atom_id res chain seq x y z
N MET A 1 30.42 38.10 -30.86
CA MET A 1 30.75 36.77 -31.42
C MET A 1 31.77 36.13 -30.52
N THR A 2 31.37 35.25 -29.64
CA THR A 2 32.23 34.30 -28.92
C THR A 2 31.35 33.13 -28.52
N GLN A 3 31.48 32.02 -29.27
CA GLN A 3 30.79 30.76 -28.99
C GLN A 3 31.51 30.07 -27.81
N SER A 4 30.76 29.77 -26.75
CA SER A 4 31.21 28.92 -25.68
C SER A 4 30.80 27.49 -26.01
N THR A 5 31.77 26.65 -26.34
CA THR A 5 31.59 25.20 -26.53
C THR A 5 31.57 24.50 -25.17
N ALA A 6 30.42 23.93 -24.83
CA ALA A 6 30.31 22.99 -23.68
C ALA A 6 30.98 21.64 -24.05
N PRO A 7 31.59 20.94 -23.09
CA PRO A 7 32.19 19.62 -23.34
C PRO A 7 31.10 18.56 -23.53
N VAL A 8 31.20 17.87 -24.67
CA VAL A 8 30.39 16.69 -25.00
C VAL A 8 30.79 15.55 -24.08
N GLY A 9 29.86 15.17 -23.19
CA GLY A 9 29.99 13.94 -22.42
C GLY A 9 30.02 12.73 -23.34
N THR A 10 31.10 12.00 -23.36
CA THR A 10 31.25 10.75 -24.10
C THR A 10 30.31 9.69 -23.50
N ALA A 11 29.19 9.47 -24.17
CA ALA A 11 28.32 8.34 -23.85
C ALA A 11 29.07 7.03 -24.16
N VAL A 12 29.23 6.17 -23.14
CA VAL A 12 29.78 4.82 -23.27
C VAL A 12 28.87 4.01 -24.18
N PRO A 13 29.36 3.37 -25.24
CA PRO A 13 28.50 2.58 -26.13
C PRO A 13 27.93 1.37 -25.42
N PRO A 14 26.67 0.98 -25.70
CA PRO A 14 25.92 -0.05 -24.97
C PRO A 14 26.54 -1.47 -25.02
N ALA A 15 27.46 -1.74 -25.94
CA ALA A 15 28.18 -3.02 -26.01
C ALA A 15 29.23 -3.21 -24.89
N ALA A 16 29.68 -2.16 -24.21
CA ALA A 16 30.63 -2.26 -23.10
C ALA A 16 29.98 -2.67 -21.77
N ALA A 17 28.66 -2.54 -21.65
CA ALA A 17 27.93 -2.90 -20.42
C ALA A 17 27.65 -4.41 -20.28
N ALA A 18 27.68 -5.18 -21.36
CA ALA A 18 27.36 -6.61 -21.37
C ALA A 18 28.40 -7.53 -20.66
N GLY A 19 29.51 -6.98 -20.19
CA GLY A 19 30.59 -7.72 -19.50
C GLY A 19 30.99 -7.15 -18.15
N LEU A 20 30.17 -6.26 -17.54
CA LEU A 20 30.51 -5.61 -16.28
C LEU A 20 30.36 -6.62 -15.12
N ASP A 21 31.47 -7.12 -14.63
CA ASP A 21 31.50 -7.99 -13.44
C ASP A 21 31.69 -7.14 -12.17
N LEU A 22 30.58 -6.90 -11.46
CA LEU A 22 30.59 -6.11 -10.22
C LEU A 22 31.51 -6.71 -9.15
N ASN A 23 31.74 -8.04 -9.17
CA ASN A 23 32.69 -8.67 -8.27
C ASN A 23 34.13 -8.21 -8.53
N LEU A 24 34.47 -7.84 -9.77
CA LEU A 24 35.75 -7.24 -10.06
C LEU A 24 35.93 -5.87 -9.42
N LEU A 25 34.86 -5.06 -9.33
CA LEU A 25 34.93 -3.76 -8.65
C LEU A 25 35.13 -3.93 -7.16
N VAL A 26 34.43 -4.87 -6.52
CA VAL A 26 34.63 -5.19 -5.08
C VAL A 26 36.06 -5.68 -4.83
N ALA A 27 36.59 -6.56 -5.68
CA ALA A 27 37.94 -7.05 -5.57
C ALA A 27 39.00 -5.97 -5.80
N LEU A 28 38.75 -5.07 -6.77
CA LEU A 28 39.60 -3.93 -7.06
C LEU A 28 39.67 -2.95 -5.89
N ASP A 29 38.54 -2.61 -5.31
CA ASP A 29 38.43 -1.75 -4.14
C ASP A 29 39.33 -2.25 -3.00
N VAL A 30 39.13 -3.51 -2.64
CA VAL A 30 39.96 -4.14 -1.57
C VAL A 30 41.42 -4.26 -1.93
N LEU A 31 41.78 -4.55 -3.19
CA LEU A 31 43.17 -4.62 -3.66
C LEU A 31 43.86 -3.25 -3.59
N LEU A 32 43.16 -2.18 -3.89
CA LEU A 32 43.67 -0.80 -3.83
C LEU A 32 43.82 -0.31 -2.37
N GLU A 33 42.97 -0.79 -1.47
CA GLU A 33 43.10 -0.50 -0.05
C GLU A 33 44.27 -1.29 0.61
N GLU A 34 44.28 -2.60 0.41
CA GLU A 34 45.29 -3.50 1.07
C GLU A 34 46.68 -3.44 0.41
N GLN A 35 46.75 -3.01 -0.85
CA GLN A 35 47.99 -3.02 -1.64
C GLN A 35 48.74 -4.35 -1.59
N SER A 36 47.97 -5.44 -1.38
CA SER A 36 48.47 -6.79 -1.16
C SER A 36 47.46 -7.81 -1.66
N VAL A 37 47.91 -8.71 -2.55
CA VAL A 37 47.07 -9.84 -3.00
C VAL A 37 46.69 -10.75 -1.85
N ARG A 38 47.61 -11.00 -0.92
CA ARG A 38 47.37 -11.81 0.28
C ARG A 38 46.41 -11.14 1.23
N GLY A 39 46.58 -9.83 1.50
CA GLY A 39 45.68 -9.07 2.37
C GLY A 39 44.25 -9.02 1.77
N ALA A 40 44.13 -8.73 0.49
CA ALA A 40 42.88 -8.72 -0.21
C ALA A 40 42.18 -10.09 -0.25
N ALA A 41 42.96 -11.17 -0.43
CA ALA A 41 42.44 -12.54 -0.37
C ALA A 41 41.86 -12.87 1.01
N ALA A 42 42.60 -12.55 2.08
CA ALA A 42 42.13 -12.76 3.46
C ALA A 42 40.86 -11.99 3.76
N ARG A 43 40.78 -10.72 3.38
CA ARG A 43 39.63 -9.85 3.64
C ARG A 43 38.36 -10.28 2.86
N LEU A 44 38.54 -10.84 1.67
CA LEU A 44 37.41 -11.33 0.85
C LEU A 44 37.15 -12.83 1.03
N HIS A 45 37.80 -13.48 1.96
CA HIS A 45 37.70 -14.93 2.22
C HIS A 45 37.96 -15.79 0.96
N LEU A 46 38.93 -15.36 0.15
CA LEU A 46 39.39 -16.07 -1.04
C LEU A 46 40.77 -16.67 -0.85
N SER A 47 41.14 -17.64 -1.70
CA SER A 47 42.49 -18.10 -1.79
C SER A 47 43.38 -17.10 -2.54
N GLU A 48 44.67 -17.00 -2.19
CA GLU A 48 45.61 -16.13 -2.91
C GLU A 48 45.67 -16.40 -4.44
N PRO A 49 45.64 -17.68 -4.90
CA PRO A 49 45.53 -17.95 -6.35
C PRO A 49 44.23 -17.43 -6.98
N ALA A 50 43.10 -17.46 -6.26
CA ALA A 50 41.86 -16.93 -6.76
C ALA A 50 41.94 -15.39 -6.88
N MET A 51 42.42 -14.70 -5.87
CA MET A 51 42.63 -13.26 -5.87
C MET A 51 43.62 -12.82 -6.96
N SER A 52 44.68 -13.58 -7.18
CA SER A 52 45.64 -13.31 -8.24
C SER A 52 44.99 -13.41 -9.63
N ARG A 53 44.14 -14.41 -9.88
CA ARG A 53 43.37 -14.52 -11.12
C ARG A 53 42.40 -13.35 -11.27
N THR A 54 41.77 -12.92 -10.19
CA THR A 54 40.83 -11.76 -10.19
C THR A 54 41.58 -10.48 -10.54
N LEU A 55 42.76 -10.25 -9.96
CA LEU A 55 43.62 -9.13 -10.35
C LEU A 55 44.03 -9.20 -11.82
N GLY A 56 44.34 -10.40 -12.35
CA GLY A 56 44.65 -10.61 -13.77
C GLY A 56 43.46 -10.21 -14.67
N ARG A 57 42.24 -10.56 -14.28
CA ARG A 57 41.01 -10.15 -15.00
C ARG A 57 40.81 -8.64 -14.95
N ALA A 58 41.00 -8.02 -13.78
CA ALA A 58 40.88 -6.56 -13.62
C ALA A 58 41.90 -5.82 -14.50
N ARG A 59 43.17 -6.28 -14.54
CA ARG A 59 44.20 -5.76 -15.43
C ARG A 59 43.81 -5.82 -16.89
N LYS A 60 43.27 -6.95 -17.31
CA LYS A 60 42.81 -7.11 -18.70
C LYS A 60 41.63 -6.20 -19.03
N ALA A 61 40.67 -6.05 -18.09
CA ALA A 61 39.48 -5.22 -18.29
C ALA A 61 39.80 -3.72 -18.36
N LEU A 62 40.76 -3.26 -17.57
CA LEU A 62 41.12 -1.84 -17.44
C LEU A 62 42.37 -1.46 -18.27
N GLY A 63 43.09 -2.43 -18.85
CA GLY A 63 44.29 -2.17 -19.65
C GLY A 63 45.47 -1.63 -18.86
N ASP A 64 45.46 -1.79 -17.52
CA ASP A 64 46.48 -1.26 -16.62
C ASP A 64 46.98 -2.33 -15.66
N PRO A 65 48.29 -2.34 -15.25
CA PRO A 65 48.80 -3.25 -14.27
C PRO A 65 48.19 -3.14 -12.87
N LEU A 66 47.57 -2.03 -12.53
CA LEU A 66 46.88 -1.67 -11.28
C LEU A 66 47.76 -1.69 -10.04
N LEU A 67 48.47 -2.80 -9.79
CA LEU A 67 49.44 -2.96 -8.74
C LEU A 67 50.76 -3.52 -9.33
N VAL A 68 51.86 -2.86 -9.06
CA VAL A 68 53.21 -3.24 -9.50
C VAL A 68 54.14 -3.49 -8.30
N ARG A 69 55.18 -4.29 -8.50
CA ARG A 69 56.20 -4.53 -7.44
C ARG A 69 57.13 -3.34 -7.26
N ALA A 70 57.26 -2.88 -6.03
CA ALA A 70 58.29 -1.93 -5.58
C ALA A 70 59.07 -2.58 -4.43
N GLY A 71 60.13 -3.26 -4.76
CA GLY A 71 60.90 -4.07 -3.80
C GLY A 71 60.05 -5.26 -3.30
N ARG A 72 59.81 -5.30 -2.00
CA ARG A 72 59.04 -6.37 -1.31
C ARG A 72 57.53 -6.07 -1.23
N GLN A 73 57.11 -4.88 -1.62
CA GLN A 73 55.69 -4.41 -1.55
C GLN A 73 55.08 -4.28 -2.93
N MET A 74 53.74 -4.27 -2.97
CA MET A 74 52.97 -3.90 -4.12
C MET A 74 52.53 -2.44 -3.96
N VAL A 75 52.64 -1.67 -5.04
CA VAL A 75 52.18 -0.26 -5.05
C VAL A 75 51.23 -0.05 -6.20
N PRO A 76 50.21 0.81 -6.05
CA PRO A 76 49.25 1.12 -7.11
C PRO A 76 49.88 1.98 -8.20
N THR A 77 49.46 1.78 -9.44
CA THR A 77 49.79 2.69 -10.56
C THR A 77 49.11 4.04 -10.39
N PRO A 78 49.60 5.12 -11.06
CA PRO A 78 48.88 6.40 -11.06
C PRO A 78 47.45 6.31 -11.55
N TYR A 79 47.17 5.45 -12.54
CA TYR A 79 45.84 5.17 -13.02
C TYR A 79 44.96 4.49 -11.95
N ALA A 80 45.50 3.49 -11.28
CA ALA A 80 44.79 2.80 -10.17
C ALA A 80 44.47 3.77 -9.02
N LEU A 81 45.38 4.70 -8.71
CA LEU A 81 45.10 5.75 -7.70
C LEU A 81 44.00 6.70 -8.12
N SER A 82 43.95 7.07 -9.41
CA SER A 82 42.85 7.93 -9.91
C SER A 82 41.50 7.26 -9.85
N LEU A 83 41.41 5.93 -9.99
CA LEU A 83 40.15 5.17 -9.90
C LEU A 83 39.69 4.90 -8.47
N ARG A 84 40.55 5.00 -7.48
CA ARG A 84 40.26 4.56 -6.11
C ARG A 84 39.01 5.18 -5.51
N ALA A 85 38.84 6.49 -5.64
CA ALA A 85 37.70 7.20 -5.08
C ALA A 85 36.38 6.82 -5.79
N GLU A 86 36.41 6.68 -7.11
CA GLU A 86 35.23 6.32 -7.89
C GLU A 86 34.79 4.88 -7.68
N VAL A 87 35.76 3.94 -7.65
CA VAL A 87 35.49 2.53 -7.37
C VAL A 87 34.89 2.36 -5.97
N GLY A 88 35.48 2.98 -4.95
CA GLY A 88 34.95 2.96 -3.59
C GLY A 88 33.53 3.51 -3.52
N ALA A 89 33.25 4.64 -4.17
CA ALA A 89 31.90 5.23 -4.21
C ALA A 89 30.86 4.31 -4.86
N VAL A 90 31.23 3.62 -5.95
CA VAL A 90 30.31 2.66 -6.61
C VAL A 90 30.08 1.44 -5.73
N VAL A 91 31.12 0.88 -5.10
CA VAL A 91 31.02 -0.26 -4.19
C VAL A 91 30.14 0.09 -2.98
N GLU A 92 30.34 1.26 -2.38
CA GLU A 92 29.51 1.72 -1.25
C GLU A 92 28.04 1.92 -1.66
N ARG A 93 27.77 2.50 -2.84
CA ARG A 93 26.40 2.61 -3.36
C ARG A 93 25.77 1.24 -3.60
N ALA A 94 26.54 0.30 -4.16
CA ALA A 94 26.06 -1.06 -4.34
C ALA A 94 25.75 -1.72 -2.99
N ARG A 95 26.65 -1.61 -1.99
CA ARG A 95 26.41 -2.11 -0.62
C ARG A 95 25.16 -1.50 0.00
N ALA A 96 24.94 -0.20 -0.16
CA ALA A 96 23.74 0.50 0.33
C ALA A 96 22.46 -0.09 -0.24
N LEU A 97 22.43 -0.50 -1.52
CA LEU A 97 21.26 -1.17 -2.14
C LEU A 97 20.93 -2.51 -1.46
N PHE A 98 21.92 -3.24 -0.97
CA PHE A 98 21.72 -4.52 -0.28
C PHE A 98 21.51 -4.35 1.24
N ALA A 99 22.02 -3.28 1.83
CA ALA A 99 21.87 -2.97 3.25
C ALA A 99 20.49 -2.33 3.58
N ALA A 100 19.82 -1.73 2.61
CA ALA A 100 18.66 -0.86 2.77
C ALA A 100 17.33 -1.55 3.15
N ARG A 101 17.34 -2.70 3.83
CA ARG A 101 16.13 -3.32 4.40
C ARG A 101 16.09 -3.36 5.92
N GLY A 102 16.91 -2.57 6.60
CA GLY A 102 16.84 -2.40 8.04
C GLY A 102 16.23 -1.04 8.38
N ALA A 103 15.04 -1.02 9.00
CA ALA A 103 14.37 0.12 9.63
C ALA A 103 14.54 1.45 8.84
N GLU A 104 13.84 1.56 7.69
CA GLU A 104 13.63 2.87 7.08
C GLU A 104 12.94 3.76 8.14
N ASP A 105 13.57 4.89 8.47
CA ASP A 105 12.93 5.88 9.32
C ASP A 105 11.70 6.43 8.57
N LEU A 106 10.52 6.10 9.08
CA LEU A 106 9.25 6.55 8.51
C LEU A 106 9.18 8.07 8.34
N ARG A 107 9.93 8.82 9.14
CA ARG A 107 9.98 10.30 9.09
C ARG A 107 10.70 10.82 7.84
N SER A 108 11.66 10.05 7.31
CA SER A 108 12.43 10.41 6.11
C SER A 108 11.84 9.83 4.83
N LEU A 109 10.90 8.88 4.94
CA LEU A 109 10.32 8.19 3.80
C LEU A 109 9.36 9.07 3.01
N THR A 110 9.57 9.16 1.70
CA THR A 110 8.64 9.81 0.76
C THR A 110 8.01 8.75 -0.13
N ARG A 111 6.72 8.47 0.08
CA ARG A 111 5.99 7.44 -0.66
C ARG A 111 4.49 7.75 -0.72
N THR A 112 3.84 7.31 -1.79
CA THR A 112 2.38 7.32 -1.89
C THR A 112 1.87 5.89 -1.71
N PHE A 113 0.96 5.69 -0.75
CA PHE A 113 0.19 4.46 -0.61
C PHE A 113 -1.21 4.65 -1.17
N THR A 114 -1.67 3.65 -1.90
CA THR A 114 -3.03 3.60 -2.42
C THR A 114 -3.85 2.59 -1.63
N VAL A 115 -4.87 3.07 -0.94
CA VAL A 115 -5.83 2.27 -0.16
C VAL A 115 -7.10 2.14 -0.98
N HIS A 116 -7.48 0.91 -1.29
CA HIS A 116 -8.71 0.55 -1.99
C HIS A 116 -9.79 0.16 -0.99
N GLY A 117 -11.04 0.57 -1.22
CA GLY A 117 -12.17 0.21 -0.37
C GLY A 117 -13.40 1.05 -0.65
N SER A 118 -14.48 0.82 0.12
CA SER A 118 -15.70 1.59 -0.05
C SER A 118 -15.53 3.05 0.31
N ASP A 119 -16.31 3.91 -0.32
CA ASP A 119 -16.33 5.36 -0.02
C ASP A 119 -16.64 5.63 1.46
N SER A 120 -17.45 4.78 2.09
CA SER A 120 -17.75 4.86 3.53
C SER A 120 -16.53 4.59 4.40
N LEU A 121 -15.74 3.57 4.06
CA LEU A 121 -14.49 3.28 4.76
C LEU A 121 -13.44 4.36 4.51
N ALA A 122 -13.34 4.87 3.29
CA ALA A 122 -12.46 5.99 2.98
C ALA A 122 -12.81 7.24 3.78
N ALA A 123 -14.11 7.58 3.88
CA ALA A 123 -14.57 8.71 4.69
C ALA A 123 -14.33 8.51 6.19
N LEU A 124 -14.43 7.28 6.68
CA LEU A 124 -14.26 6.92 8.07
C LEU A 124 -12.79 6.87 8.50
N LEU A 125 -11.96 6.20 7.72
CA LEU A 125 -10.55 5.94 8.04
C LEU A 125 -9.61 7.03 7.51
N GLY A 126 -10.01 7.72 6.44
CA GLY A 126 -9.16 8.72 5.77
C GLY A 126 -8.68 9.83 6.69
N PRO A 127 -9.57 10.57 7.37
CA PRO A 127 -9.14 11.68 8.25
C PRO A 127 -8.18 11.24 9.37
N PRO A 128 -8.45 10.20 10.17
CA PRO A 128 -7.52 9.76 11.21
C PRO A 128 -6.22 9.16 10.65
N LEU A 129 -6.25 8.47 9.49
CA LEU A 129 -5.04 7.98 8.84
C LEU A 129 -4.15 9.13 8.35
N LEU A 130 -4.73 10.18 7.77
CA LEU A 130 -3.99 11.37 7.35
C LEU A 130 -3.37 12.10 8.54
N SER A 131 -4.12 12.24 9.65
CA SER A 131 -3.59 12.84 10.88
C SER A 131 -2.42 12.05 11.45
N ARG A 132 -2.53 10.72 11.46
CA ARG A 132 -1.47 9.84 11.93
C ARG A 132 -0.25 9.87 11.00
N ALA A 133 -0.46 9.87 9.68
CA ALA A 133 0.62 10.01 8.71
C ALA A 133 1.37 11.33 8.88
N ALA A 134 0.67 12.45 9.07
CA ALA A 134 1.30 13.75 9.30
C ALA A 134 2.19 13.76 10.57
N ALA A 135 1.79 13.03 11.62
CA ALA A 135 2.54 12.97 12.87
C ALA A 135 3.74 12.01 12.84
N GLU A 136 3.57 10.82 12.27
CA GLU A 136 4.52 9.71 12.34
C GLU A 136 5.40 9.57 11.09
N ALA A 137 4.86 9.94 9.91
CA ALA A 137 5.47 9.70 8.60
C ALA A 137 5.11 10.83 7.60
N PRO A 138 5.59 12.07 7.83
CA PRO A 138 5.10 13.28 7.11
C PRO A 138 5.36 13.28 5.59
N GLY A 139 6.28 12.46 5.10
CA GLY A 139 6.53 12.29 3.66
C GLY A 139 5.61 11.26 2.99
N ILE A 140 4.79 10.54 3.75
CA ILE A 140 3.82 9.59 3.20
C ILE A 140 2.57 10.33 2.72
N ARG A 141 2.11 9.95 1.53
CA ARG A 141 0.85 10.40 0.94
C ARG A 141 -0.12 9.22 0.86
N LEU A 142 -1.39 9.46 1.16
CA LEU A 142 -2.44 8.46 1.04
C LEU A 142 -3.36 8.82 -0.13
N ARG A 143 -3.63 7.84 -0.99
CA ARG A 143 -4.61 7.90 -2.06
C ARG A 143 -5.70 6.89 -1.73
N PHE A 144 -6.94 7.32 -1.75
CA PHE A 144 -8.08 6.43 -1.56
C PHE A 144 -8.72 6.17 -2.93
N LEU A 145 -8.86 4.90 -3.29
CA LEU A 145 -9.57 4.44 -4.48
C LEU A 145 -10.89 3.83 -4.05
N GLY A 146 -11.97 4.36 -4.61
CA GLY A 146 -13.31 3.83 -4.38
C GLY A 146 -13.58 2.54 -5.14
N GLU A 147 -14.70 1.95 -4.83
CA GLU A 147 -15.14 0.64 -5.31
C GLU A 147 -15.45 0.55 -6.82
N SER A 148 -15.36 1.64 -7.58
CA SER A 148 -15.47 1.60 -9.05
C SER A 148 -14.42 0.72 -9.71
N HIS A 149 -13.38 0.34 -8.99
CA HIS A 149 -12.29 -0.53 -9.43
C HIS A 149 -12.38 -1.96 -8.87
N LEU A 150 -13.48 -2.35 -8.24
CA LEU A 150 -13.63 -3.65 -7.56
C LEU A 150 -13.50 -4.88 -8.45
N ASP A 151 -13.78 -4.76 -9.74
CA ASP A 151 -13.68 -5.89 -10.67
C ASP A 151 -12.23 -6.10 -11.20
N ALA A 152 -11.30 -5.21 -10.87
CA ALA A 152 -9.91 -5.30 -11.26
C ALA A 152 -9.07 -5.96 -10.14
N PRO A 153 -8.06 -6.78 -10.48
CA PRO A 153 -7.16 -7.38 -9.51
C PRO A 153 -6.14 -6.37 -8.98
N VAL A 154 -6.65 -5.28 -8.36
CA VAL A 154 -5.91 -4.07 -7.99
C VAL A 154 -4.65 -4.34 -7.15
N LEU A 155 -4.70 -5.35 -6.28
CA LEU A 155 -3.55 -5.74 -5.45
C LEU A 155 -2.49 -6.49 -6.26
N ARG A 156 -2.91 -7.37 -7.19
CA ARG A 156 -2.00 -8.10 -8.09
C ARG A 156 -1.30 -7.17 -9.04
N GLU A 157 -2.03 -6.24 -9.66
CA GLU A 157 -1.50 -5.26 -10.60
C GLU A 157 -0.68 -4.16 -9.93
N GLY A 158 -0.81 -4.01 -8.60
CA GLY A 158 -0.13 -2.98 -7.82
C GLY A 158 -0.72 -1.58 -8.02
N THR A 159 -1.96 -1.49 -8.51
CA THR A 159 -2.72 -0.24 -8.58
C THR A 159 -3.23 0.19 -7.20
N ALA A 160 -3.38 -0.77 -6.28
CA ALA A 160 -3.57 -0.54 -4.85
C ALA A 160 -2.50 -1.30 -4.03
N ASP A 161 -2.07 -0.69 -2.93
CA ASP A 161 -1.15 -1.29 -1.96
C ASP A 161 -1.90 -2.09 -0.90
N LEU A 162 -3.05 -1.59 -0.46
CA LEU A 162 -3.88 -2.16 0.61
C LEU A 162 -5.35 -2.08 0.22
N GLU A 163 -6.10 -3.13 0.50
CA GLU A 163 -7.56 -3.16 0.40
C GLU A 163 -8.18 -3.28 1.79
N VAL A 164 -9.25 -2.52 2.04
CA VAL A 164 -9.99 -2.50 3.32
C VAL A 164 -11.48 -2.61 3.02
N GLY A 165 -12.13 -3.62 3.56
CA GLY A 165 -13.56 -3.81 3.32
C GLY A 165 -14.02 -5.25 3.48
N VAL A 166 -15.16 -5.55 2.89
CA VAL A 166 -15.60 -6.93 2.68
C VAL A 166 -14.73 -7.51 1.57
N ILE A 167 -13.86 -8.45 1.93
CA ILE A 167 -12.91 -9.05 1.00
C ILE A 167 -13.54 -10.29 0.38
N ASP A 168 -14.12 -10.12 -0.79
CA ASP A 168 -14.80 -11.21 -1.52
C ASP A 168 -13.84 -12.03 -2.39
N SER A 169 -12.72 -11.43 -2.81
CA SER A 169 -11.77 -12.07 -3.71
C SER A 169 -10.65 -12.75 -2.94
N THR A 170 -10.54 -14.04 -3.14
CA THR A 170 -9.43 -14.85 -2.62
C THR A 170 -8.54 -15.30 -3.76
N ALA A 171 -7.87 -14.35 -4.44
CA ALA A 171 -6.73 -14.74 -5.26
C ALA A 171 -5.72 -15.45 -4.33
N PRO A 172 -5.23 -16.67 -4.69
CA PRO A 172 -4.44 -17.50 -3.76
C PRO A 172 -3.20 -16.80 -3.20
N GLU A 173 -2.69 -15.82 -3.94
CA GLU A 173 -1.52 -15.02 -3.54
C GLU A 173 -1.84 -13.85 -2.60
N VAL A 174 -3.10 -13.47 -2.44
CA VAL A 174 -3.47 -12.32 -1.61
C VAL A 174 -3.50 -12.72 -0.13
N ARG A 175 -2.86 -11.93 0.71
CA ARG A 175 -2.97 -12.04 2.17
C ARG A 175 -4.26 -11.36 2.61
N VAL A 176 -5.02 -12.05 3.45
CA VAL A 176 -6.24 -11.52 4.05
C VAL A 176 -6.14 -11.63 5.56
N GLU A 177 -6.37 -10.53 6.25
CA GLU A 177 -6.43 -10.44 7.71
C GLU A 177 -7.82 -9.97 8.11
N PRO A 178 -8.61 -10.77 8.85
CA PRO A 178 -9.91 -10.32 9.36
C PRO A 178 -9.71 -9.24 10.44
N LEU A 179 -10.52 -8.19 10.40
CA LEU A 179 -10.49 -7.10 11.36
C LEU A 179 -11.68 -7.13 12.32
N THR A 180 -12.88 -7.19 11.78
CA THR A 180 -14.14 -7.18 12.54
C THR A 180 -15.29 -7.70 11.69
N VAL A 181 -16.42 -7.91 12.32
CA VAL A 181 -17.69 -8.21 11.64
C VAL A 181 -18.65 -7.06 11.93
N ASP A 182 -19.21 -6.48 10.90
CA ASP A 182 -20.21 -5.43 11.00
C ASP A 182 -21.60 -5.93 10.60
N HIS A 183 -22.61 -5.12 10.84
CA HIS A 183 -23.99 -5.39 10.49
C HIS A 183 -24.68 -4.17 9.92
N MET A 184 -25.74 -4.41 9.17
CA MET A 184 -26.53 -3.34 8.55
C MET A 184 -27.56 -2.77 9.54
N LEU A 185 -27.68 -1.45 9.53
CA LEU A 185 -28.72 -0.69 10.19
C LEU A 185 -29.62 -0.03 9.15
N GLY A 186 -30.88 0.16 9.48
CA GLY A 186 -31.74 1.11 8.76
C GLY A 186 -31.36 2.54 9.13
N ALA A 187 -31.50 3.46 8.19
CA ALA A 187 -31.27 4.89 8.40
C ALA A 187 -32.37 5.72 7.74
N VAL A 188 -32.85 6.72 8.46
CA VAL A 188 -33.88 7.67 8.03
C VAL A 188 -33.59 9.06 8.59
N ARG A 189 -34.23 10.10 8.08
CA ARG A 189 -34.17 11.44 8.70
C ARG A 189 -34.81 11.44 10.11
N ALA A 190 -34.45 12.40 10.92
CA ALA A 190 -35.14 12.66 12.20
C ALA A 190 -36.63 12.95 11.97
N GLY A 191 -37.47 12.39 12.85
CA GLY A 191 -38.93 12.53 12.76
C GLY A 191 -39.60 11.75 11.61
N HIS A 192 -38.91 10.78 11.02
CA HIS A 192 -39.49 9.90 10.01
C HIS A 192 -40.65 9.06 10.60
N PRO A 193 -41.78 8.86 9.84
CA PRO A 193 -42.94 8.12 10.36
C PRO A 193 -42.64 6.71 10.87
N LEU A 194 -41.69 6.00 10.25
CA LEU A 194 -41.30 4.66 10.68
C LEU A 194 -40.73 4.59 12.10
N LEU A 195 -40.25 5.71 12.66
CA LEU A 195 -39.71 5.76 14.02
C LEU A 195 -40.81 5.72 15.10
N SER A 196 -42.09 5.86 14.69
CA SER A 196 -43.23 5.82 15.61
C SER A 196 -43.73 4.38 15.74
N GLY A 197 -43.57 3.76 16.90
CA GLY A 197 -44.01 2.41 17.18
C GLY A 197 -43.01 1.31 16.86
N GLU A 198 -43.45 0.05 16.97
CA GLU A 198 -42.57 -1.11 16.79
C GLU A 198 -42.12 -1.29 15.35
N MET A 199 -40.83 -1.51 15.13
CA MET A 199 -40.26 -1.75 13.82
C MET A 199 -40.41 -3.23 13.45
N THR A 200 -41.38 -3.56 12.61
CA THR A 200 -41.59 -4.91 12.08
C THR A 200 -41.15 -5.02 10.63
N ALA A 201 -40.87 -6.25 10.16
CA ALA A 201 -40.49 -6.49 8.78
C ALA A 201 -41.54 -5.98 7.78
N ARG A 202 -42.83 -6.11 8.12
CA ARG A 202 -43.95 -5.60 7.29
C ARG A 202 -43.92 -4.08 7.22
N ARG A 203 -43.81 -3.40 8.36
CA ARG A 203 -43.72 -1.92 8.38
C ARG A 203 -42.53 -1.40 7.59
N PHE A 204 -41.36 -2.02 7.82
CA PHE A 204 -40.13 -1.69 7.10
C PHE A 204 -40.32 -1.82 5.58
N ALA A 205 -41.04 -2.86 5.12
CA ALA A 205 -41.21 -3.11 3.70
C ALA A 205 -42.31 -2.25 3.03
N GLU A 206 -43.47 -2.07 3.72
CA GLU A 206 -44.72 -1.59 3.08
C GLU A 206 -45.01 -0.11 3.42
N GLU A 207 -44.50 0.44 4.55
CA GLU A 207 -44.85 1.79 5.00
C GLU A 207 -43.85 2.87 4.56
N ALA A 208 -42.79 2.51 3.82
CA ALA A 208 -41.81 3.48 3.31
C ALA A 208 -41.28 3.11 1.94
N ASP A 209 -40.81 4.13 1.26
CA ASP A 209 -40.03 3.99 0.05
C ASP A 209 -38.56 3.84 0.36
N HIS A 210 -37.84 3.03 -0.42
CA HIS A 210 -36.45 2.70 -0.19
C HIS A 210 -35.51 3.28 -1.22
N LEU A 211 -34.35 3.73 -0.74
CA LEU A 211 -33.18 4.03 -1.53
C LEU A 211 -32.15 2.91 -1.38
N THR A 212 -31.64 2.38 -2.48
CA THR A 212 -30.55 1.40 -2.43
C THR A 212 -29.23 2.02 -2.84
N VAL A 213 -28.13 1.51 -2.27
CA VAL A 213 -26.78 1.83 -2.71
C VAL A 213 -26.30 0.70 -3.60
N SER A 214 -26.06 0.99 -4.86
CA SER A 214 -25.57 0.00 -5.82
C SER A 214 -24.73 0.66 -6.89
N ARG A 215 -23.47 0.32 -6.95
CA ARG A 215 -22.53 0.79 -7.99
C ARG A 215 -22.93 0.41 -9.40
N ARG A 216 -23.67 -0.68 -9.54
CA ARG A 216 -24.17 -1.19 -10.84
C ARG A 216 -25.60 -0.77 -11.12
N GLY A 217 -26.16 0.15 -10.32
CA GLY A 217 -27.53 0.65 -10.47
C GLY A 217 -28.61 -0.40 -10.22
N LYS A 218 -28.30 -1.51 -9.53
CA LYS A 218 -29.28 -2.54 -9.19
C LYS A 218 -30.28 -1.99 -8.18
N LEU A 219 -31.57 -2.29 -8.38
CA LEU A 219 -32.66 -1.96 -7.45
C LEU A 219 -33.02 -3.11 -6.52
N HIS A 220 -32.31 -4.24 -6.61
CA HIS A 220 -32.53 -5.47 -5.86
C HIS A 220 -31.22 -5.92 -5.19
N GLY A 221 -31.34 -6.52 -4.00
CA GLY A 221 -30.19 -7.00 -3.24
C GLY A 221 -30.60 -7.85 -2.03
N PRO A 222 -29.69 -8.12 -1.08
CA PRO A 222 -29.91 -9.04 0.05
C PRO A 222 -31.14 -8.74 0.90
N VAL A 223 -31.54 -7.48 1.02
CA VAL A 223 -32.79 -7.10 1.74
C VAL A 223 -34.01 -7.61 1.02
N ASP A 224 -34.01 -7.58 -0.31
CA ASP A 224 -35.14 -8.04 -1.12
C ASP A 224 -35.28 -9.57 -1.05
N GLU A 225 -34.13 -10.28 -0.94
CA GLU A 225 -34.06 -11.72 -0.75
C GLU A 225 -34.65 -12.09 0.64
N ALA A 226 -34.19 -11.43 1.71
CA ALA A 226 -34.68 -11.65 3.07
C ALA A 226 -36.19 -11.31 3.22
N LEU A 227 -36.67 -10.26 2.57
CA LEU A 227 -38.10 -9.92 2.55
C LEU A 227 -38.92 -10.97 1.79
N ALA A 228 -38.40 -11.48 0.68
CA ALA A 228 -39.08 -12.51 -0.12
C ALA A 228 -39.29 -13.81 0.67
N GLU A 229 -38.35 -14.21 1.54
CA GLU A 229 -38.50 -15.36 2.46
C GLU A 229 -39.69 -15.19 3.41
N LEU A 230 -40.02 -13.94 3.75
CA LEU A 230 -41.19 -13.58 4.59
C LEU A 230 -42.47 -13.30 3.77
N GLY A 231 -42.42 -13.49 2.45
CA GLY A 231 -43.54 -13.14 1.56
C GLY A 231 -43.81 -11.62 1.41
N LEU A 232 -42.80 -10.80 1.78
CA LEU A 232 -42.89 -9.34 1.73
C LEU A 232 -42.11 -8.77 0.54
N ARG A 233 -42.45 -7.54 0.16
CA ARG A 233 -41.74 -6.78 -0.87
C ARG A 233 -41.68 -5.31 -0.47
N ARG A 234 -40.51 -4.68 -0.69
CA ARG A 234 -40.36 -3.23 -0.53
C ARG A 234 -40.45 -2.50 -1.87
N ARG A 235 -40.76 -1.23 -1.85
CA ARG A 235 -40.72 -0.35 -3.02
C ARG A 235 -39.37 0.38 -3.03
N VAL A 236 -38.47 0.01 -3.94
CA VAL A 236 -37.21 0.73 -4.18
C VAL A 236 -37.47 1.76 -5.26
N VAL A 237 -37.42 3.06 -4.90
CA VAL A 237 -37.70 4.18 -5.80
C VAL A 237 -36.46 4.79 -6.42
N GLY A 238 -35.29 4.42 -5.93
CA GLY A 238 -34.02 4.94 -6.46
C GLY A 238 -32.81 4.10 -6.07
N SER A 239 -31.73 4.29 -6.80
CA SER A 239 -30.40 3.72 -6.53
C SER A 239 -29.34 4.79 -6.69
N VAL A 240 -28.36 4.82 -5.77
CA VAL A 240 -27.19 5.69 -5.84
C VAL A 240 -25.91 4.86 -5.85
N GLY A 241 -24.89 5.33 -6.57
CA GLY A 241 -23.64 4.60 -6.74
C GLY A 241 -22.68 4.73 -5.57
N SER A 242 -22.92 5.64 -4.62
CA SER A 242 -22.02 5.99 -3.53
C SER A 242 -22.79 6.06 -2.21
N PHE A 243 -22.24 5.42 -1.19
CA PHE A 243 -22.83 5.41 0.16
C PHE A 243 -22.91 6.83 0.76
N PRO A 244 -21.86 7.67 0.79
CA PRO A 244 -21.99 9.03 1.32
C PRO A 244 -23.07 9.86 0.63
N SER A 245 -23.26 9.67 -0.66
CA SER A 245 -24.34 10.36 -1.38
C SER A 245 -25.73 9.95 -0.88
N SER A 246 -25.94 8.66 -0.54
CA SER A 246 -27.24 8.20 -0.04
C SER A 246 -27.67 8.93 1.22
N LEU A 247 -26.74 9.30 2.10
CA LEU A 247 -27.04 9.99 3.34
C LEU A 247 -27.74 11.36 3.12
N PHE A 248 -27.36 12.07 2.06
CA PHE A 248 -28.01 13.34 1.70
C PHE A 248 -29.45 13.11 1.18
N PHE A 249 -29.69 12.04 0.42
CA PHE A 249 -31.04 11.67 0.01
C PHE A 249 -31.91 11.36 1.23
N LEU A 250 -31.41 10.56 2.18
CA LEU A 250 -32.14 10.20 3.39
C LEU A 250 -32.44 11.42 4.26
N ARG A 251 -31.53 12.41 4.31
CA ARG A 251 -31.75 13.62 5.09
C ARG A 251 -32.87 14.51 4.54
N GLU A 252 -32.99 14.58 3.21
CA GLU A 252 -33.91 15.51 2.54
C GLU A 252 -35.25 14.86 2.14
N THR A 253 -35.45 13.57 2.41
CA THR A 253 -36.63 12.83 1.97
C THR A 253 -37.14 11.85 3.04
N ASP A 254 -38.33 11.27 2.82
CA ASP A 254 -38.88 10.16 3.63
C ASP A 254 -38.44 8.79 3.10
N LEU A 255 -37.25 8.69 2.56
CA LEU A 255 -36.71 7.42 2.11
C LEU A 255 -36.00 6.68 3.23
N VAL A 256 -36.06 5.34 3.19
CA VAL A 256 -35.30 4.44 4.03
C VAL A 256 -34.07 3.96 3.27
N GLY A 257 -32.91 4.04 3.89
CA GLY A 257 -31.68 3.45 3.40
C GLY A 257 -31.05 2.49 4.38
N LEU A 258 -30.00 1.81 3.93
CA LEU A 258 -29.20 0.94 4.77
C LEU A 258 -27.79 1.49 4.93
N VAL A 259 -27.24 1.33 6.13
CA VAL A 259 -25.91 1.79 6.50
C VAL A 259 -25.20 0.71 7.30
N GLY A 260 -23.90 0.55 7.14
CA GLY A 260 -23.10 -0.26 8.08
C GLY A 260 -23.09 0.40 9.47
N SER A 261 -23.05 -0.38 10.53
CA SER A 261 -23.10 0.17 11.89
C SER A 261 -21.91 1.09 12.20
N TRP A 262 -20.75 0.88 11.58
CA TRP A 262 -19.59 1.78 11.68
C TRP A 262 -19.85 3.19 11.13
N CYS A 263 -20.89 3.37 10.30
CA CYS A 263 -21.23 4.67 9.71
C CYS A 263 -22.04 5.56 10.67
N ARG A 264 -22.39 5.09 11.87
CA ARG A 264 -23.12 5.89 12.89
C ARG A 264 -22.56 7.31 13.06
N PRO A 265 -21.24 7.53 13.22
CA PRO A 265 -20.74 8.90 13.37
C PRO A 265 -21.07 9.81 12.18
N MET A 266 -21.18 9.25 10.97
CA MET A 266 -21.54 10.01 9.76
C MET A 266 -23.05 10.29 9.72
N THR A 267 -23.87 9.32 10.09
CA THR A 267 -25.34 9.49 10.16
C THR A 267 -25.72 10.50 11.24
N ASP A 268 -25.10 10.41 12.42
CA ASP A 268 -25.31 11.33 13.54
C ASP A 268 -24.93 12.77 13.18
N ALA A 269 -23.77 12.95 12.52
CA ALA A 269 -23.32 14.27 12.05
C ALA A 269 -24.28 14.91 11.02
N LEU A 270 -25.06 14.11 10.31
CA LEU A 270 -26.05 14.56 9.35
C LEU A 270 -27.48 14.64 9.93
N GLY A 271 -27.64 14.34 11.23
CA GLY A 271 -28.95 14.36 11.91
C GLY A 271 -29.90 13.21 11.48
N LEU A 272 -29.32 12.12 10.95
CA LEU A 272 -30.06 10.91 10.64
C LEU A 272 -30.23 10.03 11.88
N VAL A 273 -31.29 9.25 11.90
CA VAL A 273 -31.57 8.26 12.96
C VAL A 273 -31.38 6.86 12.39
N THR A 274 -30.58 6.06 13.10
CA THR A 274 -30.39 4.65 12.76
C THR A 274 -31.21 3.75 13.64
N PHE A 275 -31.67 2.62 13.08
CA PHE A 275 -32.46 1.61 13.79
C PHE A 275 -32.07 0.19 13.35
N PRO A 276 -32.23 -0.83 14.20
CA PRO A 276 -32.04 -2.23 13.82
C PRO A 276 -32.97 -2.63 12.67
N VAL A 277 -32.43 -3.21 11.61
CA VAL A 277 -33.26 -3.75 10.53
C VAL A 277 -33.98 -4.99 11.02
N PRO A 278 -35.34 -5.09 10.88
CA PRO A 278 -36.12 -6.22 11.38
C PRO A 278 -36.06 -7.43 10.42
N LEU A 279 -34.89 -7.77 9.95
CA LEU A 279 -34.60 -8.86 9.01
C LEU A 279 -33.27 -9.52 9.41
N ASP A 280 -33.17 -10.81 9.15
CA ASP A 280 -31.91 -11.52 9.25
C ASP A 280 -31.09 -11.24 7.98
N LEU A 281 -30.09 -10.38 8.10
CA LEU A 281 -29.21 -10.00 7.02
C LEU A 281 -27.82 -10.61 7.24
N PRO A 282 -27.11 -10.98 6.16
CA PRO A 282 -25.78 -11.52 6.31
C PRO A 282 -24.84 -10.50 6.97
N PRO A 283 -23.97 -10.97 7.87
CA PRO A 283 -22.95 -10.12 8.47
C PRO A 283 -21.98 -9.61 7.42
N LEU A 284 -21.31 -8.49 7.73
CA LEU A 284 -20.33 -7.86 6.88
C LEU A 284 -18.91 -8.12 7.44
N PRO A 285 -18.20 -9.17 7.01
CA PRO A 285 -16.85 -9.45 7.47
C PRO A 285 -15.89 -8.43 6.86
N ILE A 286 -15.31 -7.58 7.70
CA ILE A 286 -14.34 -6.55 7.29
C ILE A 286 -12.94 -7.06 7.54
N GLY A 287 -12.11 -6.92 6.51
CA GLY A 287 -10.72 -7.33 6.56
C GLY A 287 -9.78 -6.33 5.90
N LEU A 288 -8.50 -6.63 6.04
CA LEU A 288 -7.41 -6.09 5.25
C LEU A 288 -6.98 -7.13 4.23
N ALA A 289 -6.64 -6.67 3.02
CA ALA A 289 -5.98 -7.52 2.05
C ALA A 289 -4.81 -6.81 1.39
N TRP A 290 -3.73 -7.54 1.11
CA TRP A 290 -2.53 -7.02 0.44
C TRP A 290 -1.81 -8.12 -0.34
N HIS A 291 -0.98 -7.71 -1.29
CA HIS A 291 -0.14 -8.64 -2.02
C HIS A 291 1.14 -8.98 -1.22
N PRO A 292 1.61 -10.25 -1.16
CA PRO A 292 2.80 -10.68 -0.41
C PRO A 292 4.09 -9.91 -0.72
N ARG A 293 4.18 -9.22 -1.85
CA ARG A 293 5.32 -8.33 -2.16
C ARG A 293 5.58 -7.30 -1.07
N HIS A 294 4.56 -6.98 -0.25
CA HIS A 294 4.61 -6.02 0.85
C HIS A 294 4.80 -6.65 2.24
N ASP A 295 4.96 -7.98 2.33
CA ASP A 295 5.08 -8.66 3.64
C ASP A 295 6.30 -8.15 4.43
N ALA A 296 7.43 -7.96 3.75
CA ALA A 296 8.68 -7.49 4.34
C ALA A 296 8.89 -5.96 4.26
N ASP A 297 7.87 -5.20 3.88
CA ASP A 297 7.93 -3.74 3.74
C ASP A 297 7.52 -3.07 5.08
N PRO A 298 8.47 -2.42 5.81
CA PRO A 298 8.18 -1.82 7.13
C PRO A 298 7.15 -0.68 7.05
N ALA A 299 7.18 0.12 6.00
CA ALA A 299 6.25 1.24 5.83
C ALA A 299 4.83 0.74 5.52
N HIS A 300 4.71 -0.34 4.74
CA HIS A 300 3.43 -0.98 4.51
C HIS A 300 2.90 -1.69 5.78
N ALA A 301 3.80 -2.30 6.58
CA ALA A 301 3.44 -2.88 7.89
C ALA A 301 2.91 -1.80 8.85
N TRP A 302 3.52 -0.61 8.86
CA TRP A 302 3.03 0.57 9.59
C TRP A 302 1.62 0.96 9.14
N LEU A 303 1.36 1.05 7.83
CA LEU A 303 0.03 1.40 7.31
C LEU A 303 -1.02 0.37 7.75
N ARG A 304 -0.72 -0.94 7.64
CA ARG A 304 -1.62 -2.01 8.14
C ARG A 304 -1.89 -1.86 9.63
N GLY A 305 -0.84 -1.55 10.41
CA GLY A 305 -0.96 -1.27 11.85
C GLY A 305 -1.90 -0.11 12.15
N CYS A 306 -1.75 1.00 11.43
CA CYS A 306 -2.63 2.17 11.58
C CYS A 306 -4.10 1.83 11.33
N VAL A 307 -4.40 1.11 10.24
CA VAL A 307 -5.78 0.72 9.92
C VAL A 307 -6.34 -0.23 10.98
N ARG A 308 -5.54 -1.22 11.41
CA ARG A 308 -5.94 -2.17 12.46
C ARG A 308 -6.28 -1.47 13.77
N ASP A 309 -5.45 -0.56 14.22
CA ASP A 309 -5.66 0.18 15.47
C ASP A 309 -6.92 1.04 15.40
N LEU A 310 -7.13 1.75 14.28
CA LEU A 310 -8.32 2.58 14.06
C LEU A 310 -9.61 1.73 14.05
N MET A 311 -9.58 0.56 13.43
CA MET A 311 -10.74 -0.34 13.42
C MET A 311 -11.04 -0.88 14.81
N ARG A 312 -10.02 -1.31 15.57
CA ARG A 312 -10.19 -1.78 16.96
C ARG A 312 -10.79 -0.73 17.87
N THR A 313 -10.28 0.50 17.81
CA THR A 313 -10.79 1.61 18.62
C THR A 313 -12.28 1.84 18.35
N ARG A 314 -12.68 1.75 17.08
CA ARG A 314 -14.09 1.96 16.69
C ARG A 314 -14.99 0.79 17.10
N THR A 315 -14.55 -0.44 16.96
CA THR A 315 -15.32 -1.61 17.41
C THR A 315 -15.59 -1.52 18.92
N GLY A 316 -14.58 -1.20 19.73
CA GLY A 316 -14.77 -1.02 21.18
C GLY A 316 -15.69 0.15 21.56
N MET A 317 -15.79 1.20 20.74
CA MET A 317 -16.73 2.31 20.94
C MET A 317 -18.17 1.96 20.56
N MET A 318 -18.39 0.91 19.77
CA MET A 318 -19.72 0.48 19.32
C MET A 318 -20.34 -0.57 20.27
N GLU A 319 -19.50 -1.26 21.05
CA GLU A 319 -19.92 -2.24 22.05
C GLU A 319 -20.19 -1.61 23.44
N ALA A 320 -19.74 -0.37 23.65
CA ALA A 320 -19.93 0.41 24.88
C ALA A 320 -21.14 1.35 24.78
#